data_807b01e9dcfc2d91d7b6e89f7549f08f
#
_entry.id   807b01e9dcfc2d91d7b6e89f7549f08f
#
_cell.length_a   1.000
_cell.length_b   1.000
_cell.length_c   1.000
_cell.angle_alpha   90.00
_cell.angle_beta   90.00
_cell.angle_gamma   90.00
#
_symmetry.space_group_name_H-M   'P 1'
#
loop_
_entity.id
_entity.type
_entity.pdbx_description
1 polymer ?
#
loop_
_entity_poly.entity_id
_entity_poly.type
_entity_poly.pdbx_seq_one_letter_code
_entity_poly.pdbx_strand_id
1 'polypeptide(L)'
;MSSTYGQMIKLSIFGQSHGPAIGMTLDGVPAGLPVDEARLAQFLTRRAPGRSAMFTTRKEPDRAEFLSGIVDGHTCGAPISAIIRNTNTRSGDYGELLDCPRPGHADYTAQVKYGGAQDAAGGGHFSGRLTAPLCIAGGLCKQWLDALGIDITAHIYALAGIRDLPFSPTDPQISQVRADFPVLSPESEIMMRRAVEDAKMQADSVGGIVECAVTGLPVGLGEPMFGGMEGRIAQIVYGIPAVKGVEFGAGFHAAELRGSENNDPYEVSSQGIRTSTNHSGGILGGITNGMPLILRAAFKPTPSISRPQQSVSLSNGTQQSLVVKGRHDPCIVPRAVPVVEAAVAVAVYDALLEWNARKPIGGM
;
A
#
# COMPACT_ATOMS: atom_id res chain seq x y z
N MET A 1 10.23 18.73 -0.42
CA MET A 1 9.75 17.45 0.16
C MET A 1 8.53 17.05 -0.59
N SER A 2 8.37 15.77 -0.95
CA SER A 2 7.20 15.34 -1.71
C SER A 2 6.43 14.28 -0.93
N SER A 3 5.37 14.71 -0.26
CA SER A 3 4.29 13.83 0.23
C SER A 3 3.08 13.95 -0.69
N THR A 4 3.35 14.21 -1.99
CA THR A 4 2.35 14.43 -3.03
C THR A 4 2.58 13.45 -4.17
N TYR A 5 1.50 12.88 -4.69
CA TYR A 5 1.47 11.92 -5.79
C TYR A 5 0.36 12.28 -6.78
N GLY A 6 0.53 11.88 -8.05
CA GLY A 6 -0.47 11.92 -9.11
C GLY A 6 -0.22 12.98 -10.18
N GLN A 7 -0.85 12.84 -11.34
CA GLN A 7 -0.77 13.72 -12.50
C GLN A 7 -2.06 14.52 -12.68
N MET A 8 -3.17 13.85 -12.85
CA MET A 8 -4.51 14.45 -12.97
C MET A 8 -5.10 14.74 -11.60
N ILE A 9 -5.05 13.76 -10.69
CA ILE A 9 -5.32 14.01 -9.27
C ILE A 9 -4.02 14.35 -8.53
N LYS A 10 -4.13 15.10 -7.45
CA LYS A 10 -3.02 15.44 -6.56
C LYS A 10 -3.34 14.99 -5.15
N LEU A 11 -2.82 13.83 -4.78
CA LEU A 11 -2.90 13.33 -3.41
C LEU A 11 -1.75 13.95 -2.59
N SER A 12 -2.07 14.63 -1.51
CA SER A 12 -1.09 15.08 -0.51
C SER A 12 -1.41 14.45 0.84
N ILE A 13 -0.40 13.86 1.49
CA ILE A 13 -0.53 13.25 2.83
C ILE A 13 0.24 14.12 3.82
N PHE A 14 -0.38 14.44 4.97
CA PHE A 14 0.18 15.30 6.00
C PHE A 14 -0.03 14.76 7.42
N GLY A 15 0.68 15.37 8.37
CA GLY A 15 0.63 15.03 9.79
C GLY A 15 1.77 14.13 10.23
N GLN A 16 1.79 13.82 11.51
CA GLN A 16 2.77 12.95 12.19
C GLN A 16 2.06 11.94 13.08
N SER A 17 2.75 10.82 13.35
CA SER A 17 2.20 9.68 14.11
C SER A 17 1.65 10.08 15.48
N HIS A 18 2.30 11.03 16.16
CA HIS A 18 1.95 11.51 17.51
C HIS A 18 1.49 12.98 17.50
N GLY A 19 1.32 13.59 16.33
CA GLY A 19 0.66 14.90 16.20
C GLY A 19 -0.85 14.81 16.47
N PRO A 20 -1.57 15.95 16.46
CA PRO A 20 -3.01 16.00 16.74
C PRO A 20 -3.84 15.16 15.78
N ALA A 21 -3.45 15.12 14.52
CA ALA A 21 -4.10 14.37 13.45
C ALA A 21 -3.14 14.03 12.35
N ILE A 22 -3.54 13.05 11.52
CA ILE A 22 -2.98 12.77 10.20
C ILE A 22 -4.09 12.97 9.18
N GLY A 23 -3.74 13.30 7.94
CA GLY A 23 -4.76 13.56 6.94
C GLY A 23 -4.26 13.50 5.52
N MET A 24 -5.20 13.67 4.60
CA MET A 24 -4.94 13.80 3.18
C MET A 24 -5.73 14.94 2.55
N THR A 25 -5.22 15.44 1.45
CA THR A 25 -5.96 16.25 0.48
C THR A 25 -5.85 15.58 -0.88
N LEU A 26 -6.99 15.40 -1.53
CA LEU A 26 -7.10 14.82 -2.88
C LEU A 26 -7.76 15.87 -3.78
N ASP A 27 -6.97 16.50 -4.62
CA ASP A 27 -7.40 17.51 -5.58
C ASP A 27 -7.51 16.93 -6.99
N GLY A 28 -8.26 17.61 -7.89
CA GLY A 28 -8.43 17.19 -9.28
C GLY A 28 -9.49 16.08 -9.50
N VAL A 29 -10.29 15.79 -8.48
CA VAL A 29 -11.38 14.80 -8.58
C VAL A 29 -12.58 15.44 -9.28
N PRO A 30 -13.19 14.78 -10.31
CA PRO A 30 -14.42 15.25 -10.93
C PRO A 30 -15.55 15.45 -9.92
N ALA A 31 -16.39 16.46 -10.14
CA ALA A 31 -17.61 16.69 -9.34
C ALA A 31 -18.70 15.66 -9.66
N GLY A 32 -19.59 15.40 -8.68
CA GLY A 32 -20.75 14.55 -8.85
C GLY A 32 -20.51 13.05 -8.62
N LEU A 33 -19.31 12.64 -8.21
CA LEU A 33 -19.05 11.23 -7.88
C LEU A 33 -19.64 10.88 -6.51
N PRO A 34 -20.35 9.75 -6.38
CA PRO A 34 -20.90 9.32 -5.09
C PRO A 34 -19.79 8.93 -4.11
N VAL A 35 -20.03 9.20 -2.83
CA VAL A 35 -19.14 8.83 -1.72
C VAL A 35 -19.94 8.02 -0.69
N ASP A 36 -19.65 6.73 -0.59
CA ASP A 36 -20.19 5.84 0.43
C ASP A 36 -19.23 5.82 1.63
N GLU A 37 -19.54 6.63 2.65
CA GLU A 37 -18.74 6.71 3.88
C GLU A 37 -18.76 5.40 4.69
N ALA A 38 -19.86 4.63 4.64
CA ALA A 38 -19.96 3.36 5.35
C ALA A 38 -19.03 2.31 4.73
N ARG A 39 -19.02 2.22 3.41
CA ARG A 39 -18.09 1.37 2.65
C ARG A 39 -16.62 1.79 2.88
N LEU A 40 -16.35 3.10 2.89
CA LEU A 40 -15.02 3.61 3.23
C LEU A 40 -14.61 3.21 4.66
N ALA A 41 -15.50 3.33 5.64
CA ALA A 41 -15.22 2.93 7.03
C ALA A 41 -14.90 1.43 7.14
N GLN A 42 -15.63 0.57 6.42
CA GLN A 42 -15.33 -0.86 6.33
C GLN A 42 -13.93 -1.12 5.75
N PHE A 43 -13.57 -0.41 4.69
CA PHE A 43 -12.24 -0.51 4.08
C PHE A 43 -11.13 -0.08 5.06
N LEU A 44 -11.31 1.06 5.73
CA LEU A 44 -10.36 1.56 6.74
C LEU A 44 -10.21 0.60 7.93
N THR A 45 -11.28 -0.10 8.32
CA THR A 45 -11.24 -1.10 9.38
C THR A 45 -10.27 -2.23 9.07
N ARG A 46 -10.10 -2.63 7.80
CA ARG A 46 -9.13 -3.67 7.39
C ARG A 46 -7.69 -3.27 7.70
N ARG A 47 -7.39 -1.97 7.60
CA ARG A 47 -6.07 -1.38 7.90
C ARG A 47 -5.90 -1.09 9.40
N ALA A 48 -6.95 -0.73 10.11
CA ALA A 48 -6.91 -0.26 11.49
C ALA A 48 -6.23 -1.25 12.45
N PRO A 49 -5.49 -0.79 13.49
CA PRO A 49 -4.92 -1.66 14.50
C PRO A 49 -6.03 -2.21 15.42
N GLY A 50 -5.78 -3.39 16.02
CA GLY A 50 -6.65 -3.95 17.07
C GLY A 50 -7.70 -4.94 16.61
N ARG A 51 -7.73 -5.35 15.33
CA ARG A 51 -8.61 -6.42 14.84
C ARG A 51 -8.24 -7.81 15.38
N SER A 52 -6.99 -8.04 15.70
CA SER A 52 -6.50 -9.30 16.27
C SER A 52 -5.44 -9.04 17.34
N ALA A 53 -5.56 -9.70 18.49
CA ALA A 53 -4.58 -9.68 19.57
C ALA A 53 -3.21 -10.26 19.14
N MET A 54 -3.16 -10.99 18.04
CA MET A 54 -1.96 -11.54 17.45
C MET A 54 -1.00 -10.43 16.98
N PHE A 55 -1.53 -9.32 16.41
CA PHE A 55 -0.69 -8.29 15.79
C PHE A 55 -0.32 -7.19 16.76
N THR A 56 -1.27 -6.37 17.19
CA THR A 56 -1.00 -5.25 18.09
C THR A 56 -2.10 -5.06 19.12
N THR A 57 -1.72 -4.64 20.31
CA THR A 57 -2.68 -4.25 21.38
C THR A 57 -3.14 -2.79 21.25
N ARG A 58 -2.60 -2.03 20.29
CA ARG A 58 -3.04 -0.66 20.02
C ARG A 58 -4.44 -0.70 19.40
N LYS A 59 -5.33 0.19 19.83
CA LYS A 59 -6.69 0.36 19.30
C LYS A 59 -6.84 1.79 18.83
N GLU A 60 -7.08 2.00 17.54
CA GLU A 60 -7.45 3.28 16.94
C GLU A 60 -8.48 3.02 15.85
N PRO A 61 -9.63 3.69 15.87
CA PRO A 61 -10.74 3.37 14.97
C PRO A 61 -10.52 3.82 13.53
N ASP A 62 -9.45 4.57 13.22
CA ASP A 62 -9.15 5.14 11.88
C ASP A 62 -10.37 5.80 11.21
N ARG A 63 -11.20 6.51 11.99
CA ARG A 63 -12.40 7.18 11.48
C ARG A 63 -12.00 8.43 10.71
N ALA A 64 -12.37 8.49 9.44
CA ALA A 64 -12.20 9.67 8.60
C ALA A 64 -13.20 10.76 9.00
N GLU A 65 -12.72 12.00 9.10
CA GLU A 65 -13.50 13.23 9.27
C GLU A 65 -13.26 14.08 8.04
N PHE A 66 -14.28 14.22 7.17
CA PHE A 66 -14.21 15.05 5.97
C PHE A 66 -14.38 16.51 6.32
N LEU A 67 -13.48 17.35 5.81
CA LEU A 67 -13.45 18.80 6.07
C LEU A 67 -13.85 19.61 4.85
N SER A 68 -13.75 19.03 3.63
CA SER A 68 -13.98 19.70 2.35
C SER A 68 -14.21 18.68 1.25
N GLY A 69 -14.79 19.13 0.13
CA GLY A 69 -14.87 18.41 -1.13
C GLY A 69 -16.08 17.50 -1.29
N ILE A 70 -16.91 17.32 -0.26
CA ILE A 70 -18.11 16.49 -0.29
C ILE A 70 -19.33 17.30 0.14
N VAL A 71 -20.40 17.24 -0.66
CA VAL A 71 -21.71 17.86 -0.39
C VAL A 71 -22.79 16.83 -0.72
N ASP A 72 -23.70 16.59 0.23
CA ASP A 72 -24.82 15.65 0.09
C ASP A 72 -24.38 14.26 -0.45
N GLY A 73 -23.26 13.74 0.07
CA GLY A 73 -22.73 12.43 -0.31
C GLY A 73 -22.07 12.36 -1.68
N HIS A 74 -21.75 13.50 -2.31
CA HIS A 74 -21.10 13.57 -3.62
C HIS A 74 -19.92 14.53 -3.60
N THR A 75 -18.94 14.27 -4.48
CA THR A 75 -17.85 15.20 -4.71
C THR A 75 -18.36 16.50 -5.33
N CYS A 76 -17.85 17.65 -4.90
CA CYS A 76 -18.31 18.96 -5.37
C CYS A 76 -17.29 19.71 -6.25
N GLY A 77 -16.18 19.08 -6.61
CA GLY A 77 -15.10 19.69 -7.41
C GLY A 77 -14.09 20.51 -6.59
N ALA A 78 -14.37 20.82 -5.31
CA ALA A 78 -13.35 21.33 -4.41
C ALA A 78 -12.42 20.21 -3.95
N PRO A 79 -11.17 20.51 -3.53
CA PRO A 79 -10.27 19.51 -2.98
C PRO A 79 -10.92 18.75 -1.83
N ILE A 80 -10.89 17.41 -1.88
CA ILE A 80 -11.37 16.55 -0.81
C ILE A 80 -10.29 16.53 0.27
N SER A 81 -10.61 17.07 1.46
CA SER A 81 -9.72 17.03 2.62
C SER A 81 -10.36 16.22 3.73
N ALA A 82 -9.59 15.27 4.28
CA ALA A 82 -10.03 14.45 5.41
C ALA A 82 -8.88 14.25 6.41
N ILE A 83 -9.25 14.16 7.68
CA ILE A 83 -8.32 13.88 8.78
C ILE A 83 -8.76 12.65 9.58
N ILE A 84 -7.79 12.05 10.25
CA ILE A 84 -8.00 11.07 11.32
C ILE A 84 -7.33 11.61 12.59
N ARG A 85 -8.08 11.82 13.66
CA ARG A 85 -7.55 12.30 14.94
C ARG A 85 -6.75 11.21 15.62
N ASN A 86 -5.59 11.56 16.15
CA ASN A 86 -4.78 10.65 16.95
C ASN A 86 -5.27 10.69 18.39
N THR A 87 -5.78 9.57 18.90
CA THR A 87 -6.38 9.48 20.24
C THR A 87 -5.55 8.68 21.24
N ASN A 88 -4.56 7.92 20.79
CA ASN A 88 -3.78 6.99 21.62
C ASN A 88 -2.26 7.22 21.45
N THR A 89 -1.80 8.43 21.73
CA THR A 89 -0.39 8.84 21.63
C THR A 89 0.30 8.76 23.00
N ARG A 90 1.50 8.15 23.05
CA ARG A 90 2.37 8.09 24.22
C ARG A 90 3.74 8.62 23.82
N SER A 91 3.93 9.92 23.91
CA SER A 91 5.15 10.61 23.45
C SER A 91 6.39 10.33 24.32
N GLY A 92 6.20 9.93 25.59
CA GLY A 92 7.30 9.71 26.55
C GLY A 92 8.22 8.52 26.23
N ASP A 93 7.77 7.57 25.40
CA ASP A 93 8.52 6.33 25.10
C ASP A 93 9.66 6.52 24.07
N TYR A 94 9.82 7.72 23.47
CA TYR A 94 10.70 7.93 22.31
C TYR A 94 11.89 8.86 22.55
N GLY A 95 12.09 9.37 23.77
CA GLY A 95 13.18 10.32 24.08
C GLY A 95 14.59 9.74 23.83
N GLU A 96 14.81 8.47 24.13
CA GLU A 96 16.08 7.77 23.91
C GLU A 96 16.39 7.59 22.39
N LEU A 97 15.37 7.55 21.53
CA LEU A 97 15.53 7.31 20.09
C LEU A 97 16.08 8.52 19.32
N LEU A 98 16.08 9.71 19.93
CA LEU A 98 16.72 10.90 19.35
C LEU A 98 18.24 10.74 19.30
N ASP A 99 18.83 10.11 20.29
CA ASP A 99 20.28 9.88 20.36
C ASP A 99 20.67 8.47 19.88
N CYS A 100 19.81 7.48 20.11
CA CYS A 100 20.09 6.07 19.75
C CYS A 100 19.10 5.59 18.66
N PRO A 101 19.43 5.76 17.35
CA PRO A 101 18.52 5.46 16.26
C PRO A 101 18.27 3.96 16.12
N ARG A 102 17.01 3.61 15.82
CA ARG A 102 16.63 2.22 15.57
C ARG A 102 17.26 1.70 14.29
N PRO A 103 17.94 0.54 14.32
CA PRO A 103 18.37 -0.14 13.10
C PRO A 103 17.21 -0.40 12.16
N GLY A 104 17.40 -0.11 10.86
CA GLY A 104 16.37 -0.32 9.84
C GLY A 104 15.19 0.67 9.83
N HIS A 105 15.17 1.68 10.70
CA HIS A 105 14.22 2.79 10.70
C HIS A 105 14.83 4.06 10.08
N ALA A 106 14.01 5.09 9.84
CA ALA A 106 14.45 6.37 9.27
C ALA A 106 15.09 7.32 10.30
N ASP A 107 15.24 6.95 11.55
CA ASP A 107 15.66 7.84 12.64
C ASP A 107 16.97 8.56 12.32
N TYR A 108 18.03 7.84 11.94
CA TYR A 108 19.32 8.43 11.58
C TYR A 108 19.27 9.25 10.29
N THR A 109 18.66 8.73 9.24
CA THR A 109 18.57 9.41 7.95
C THR A 109 17.74 10.68 8.01
N ALA A 110 16.68 10.69 8.83
CA ALA A 110 15.87 11.87 9.11
C ALA A 110 16.65 12.90 9.93
N GLN A 111 17.39 12.46 10.96
CA GLN A 111 18.24 13.32 11.77
C GLN A 111 19.24 14.09 10.89
N VAL A 112 19.94 13.40 10.00
CA VAL A 112 20.90 14.03 9.09
C VAL A 112 20.20 14.92 8.08
N LYS A 113 19.10 14.46 7.46
CA LYS A 113 18.41 15.22 6.42
C LYS A 113 17.79 16.52 6.93
N TYR A 114 17.23 16.51 8.12
CA TYR A 114 16.48 17.65 8.68
C TYR A 114 17.23 18.39 9.80
N GLY A 115 18.50 18.05 10.05
CA GLY A 115 19.32 18.72 11.06
C GLY A 115 18.74 18.62 12.47
N GLY A 116 18.02 17.55 12.77
CA GLY A 116 17.40 17.33 14.09
C GLY A 116 16.02 17.99 14.26
N ALA A 117 15.48 18.67 13.25
CA ALA A 117 14.17 19.33 13.34
C ALA A 117 12.97 18.40 13.06
N GLN A 118 13.22 17.11 12.76
CA GLN A 118 12.13 16.14 12.53
C GLN A 118 11.40 15.79 13.83
N ASP A 119 10.08 15.51 13.73
CA ASP A 119 9.36 14.87 14.81
C ASP A 119 9.74 13.38 14.88
N ALA A 120 10.44 12.98 15.96
CA ALA A 120 10.85 11.59 16.19
C ALA A 120 9.78 10.76 16.89
N ALA A 121 8.76 11.39 17.48
CA ALA A 121 7.74 10.69 18.27
C ALA A 121 6.96 9.71 17.42
N GLY A 122 7.06 8.40 17.73
CA GLY A 122 6.40 7.33 17.00
C GLY A 122 6.86 7.19 15.53
N GLY A 123 8.03 7.76 15.17
CA GLY A 123 8.55 7.81 13.81
C GLY A 123 8.00 8.98 12.98
N GLY A 124 7.24 9.89 13.59
CA GLY A 124 6.77 11.12 12.95
C GLY A 124 6.05 10.88 11.63
N HIS A 125 6.49 11.56 10.57
CA HIS A 125 5.97 11.42 9.20
C HIS A 125 6.47 10.15 8.48
N PHE A 126 7.47 9.43 9.03
CA PHE A 126 7.96 8.14 8.49
C PHE A 126 7.18 6.93 9.02
N SER A 127 6.23 7.16 9.90
CA SER A 127 5.45 6.10 10.52
C SER A 127 4.49 5.42 9.55
N GLY A 128 4.31 4.09 9.69
CA GLY A 128 3.25 3.35 9.02
C GLY A 128 1.83 3.88 9.31
N ARG A 129 1.67 4.73 10.33
CA ARG A 129 0.41 5.44 10.64
C ARG A 129 -0.08 6.30 9.46
N LEU A 130 0.85 6.87 8.68
CA LEU A 130 0.55 7.72 7.51
C LEU A 130 -0.07 6.95 6.34
N THR A 131 -0.15 5.62 6.41
CA THR A 131 -0.91 4.82 5.44
C THR A 131 -2.42 4.93 5.63
N ALA A 132 -2.92 5.39 6.79
CA ALA A 132 -4.36 5.55 6.98
C ALA A 132 -4.96 6.66 6.09
N PRO A 133 -4.37 7.86 5.96
CA PRO A 133 -4.79 8.85 4.97
C PRO A 133 -4.70 8.34 3.51
N LEU A 134 -3.68 7.54 3.17
CA LEU A 134 -3.60 6.89 1.85
C LEU A 134 -4.81 5.97 1.62
N CYS A 135 -5.23 5.21 2.65
CA CYS A 135 -6.41 4.36 2.57
C CYS A 135 -7.73 5.16 2.46
N ILE A 136 -7.80 6.40 2.95
CA ILE A 136 -8.97 7.25 2.67
C ILE A 136 -9.03 7.57 1.18
N ALA A 137 -7.96 8.12 0.61
CA ALA A 137 -7.91 8.46 -0.81
C ALA A 137 -8.13 7.24 -1.71
N GLY A 138 -7.41 6.14 -1.44
CA GLY A 138 -7.52 4.91 -2.23
C GLY A 138 -8.88 4.23 -2.08
N GLY A 139 -9.50 4.28 -0.91
CA GLY A 139 -10.84 3.75 -0.67
C GLY A 139 -11.92 4.51 -1.45
N LEU A 140 -11.77 5.83 -1.62
CA LEU A 140 -12.63 6.63 -2.50
C LEU A 140 -12.40 6.25 -3.97
N CYS A 141 -11.13 6.25 -4.43
CA CYS A 141 -10.79 5.86 -5.80
C CYS A 141 -11.32 4.45 -6.13
N LYS A 142 -11.20 3.50 -5.18
CA LYS A 142 -11.70 2.13 -5.35
C LYS A 142 -13.22 2.12 -5.59
N GLN A 143 -14.01 2.90 -4.85
CA GLN A 143 -15.46 2.98 -5.07
C GLN A 143 -15.80 3.45 -6.48
N TRP A 144 -15.10 4.47 -7.00
CA TRP A 144 -15.34 5.00 -8.34
C TRP A 144 -14.85 4.03 -9.43
N LEU A 145 -13.76 3.30 -9.20
CA LEU A 145 -13.27 2.26 -10.11
C LEU A 145 -14.23 1.06 -10.16
N ASP A 146 -14.73 0.61 -9.00
CA ASP A 146 -15.70 -0.49 -8.93
C ASP A 146 -17.01 -0.17 -9.70
N ALA A 147 -17.46 1.10 -9.66
CA ALA A 147 -18.61 1.55 -10.44
C ALA A 147 -18.38 1.48 -11.97
N LEU A 148 -17.12 1.40 -12.40
CA LEU A 148 -16.72 1.24 -13.80
C LEU A 148 -16.39 -0.23 -14.14
N GLY A 149 -16.60 -1.17 -13.22
CA GLY A 149 -16.29 -2.59 -13.40
C GLY A 149 -14.79 -2.92 -13.23
N ILE A 150 -14.01 -2.00 -12.66
CA ILE A 150 -12.58 -2.21 -12.36
C ILE A 150 -12.44 -2.59 -10.89
N ASP A 151 -12.11 -3.86 -10.61
CA ASP A 151 -11.91 -4.34 -9.24
C ASP A 151 -10.43 -4.44 -8.89
N ILE A 152 -10.11 -4.11 -7.64
CA ILE A 152 -8.75 -4.17 -7.08
C ILE A 152 -8.80 -4.98 -5.80
N THR A 153 -8.10 -6.10 -5.78
CA THR A 153 -8.06 -6.99 -4.62
C THR A 153 -6.64 -7.46 -4.38
N ALA A 154 -6.23 -7.48 -3.12
CA ALA A 154 -4.92 -7.95 -2.72
C ALA A 154 -5.02 -9.03 -1.62
N HIS A 155 -3.98 -9.87 -1.55
CA HIS A 155 -3.84 -10.88 -0.51
C HIS A 155 -2.38 -10.99 -0.05
N ILE A 156 -2.18 -11.78 1.02
CA ILE A 156 -0.86 -12.12 1.52
C ILE A 156 -0.33 -13.29 0.67
N TYR A 157 0.57 -13.01 -0.27
CA TYR A 157 1.21 -14.04 -1.08
C TYR A 157 2.31 -14.79 -0.31
N ALA A 158 3.05 -14.09 0.55
CA ALA A 158 4.03 -14.74 1.41
C ALA A 158 4.14 -14.03 2.76
N LEU A 159 4.42 -14.78 3.83
CA LEU A 159 4.69 -14.25 5.16
C LEU A 159 5.67 -15.14 5.88
N ALA A 160 6.76 -14.56 6.45
CA ALA A 160 7.82 -15.31 7.13
C ALA A 160 8.41 -16.47 6.29
N GLY A 161 8.48 -16.31 4.96
CA GLY A 161 8.96 -17.34 4.03
C GLY A 161 7.92 -18.41 3.65
N ILE A 162 6.77 -18.44 4.29
CA ILE A 162 5.64 -19.32 3.95
C ILE A 162 4.88 -18.68 2.78
N ARG A 163 4.63 -19.43 1.71
CA ARG A 163 3.90 -18.95 0.53
C ARG A 163 2.48 -19.44 0.52
N ASP A 164 1.57 -18.58 0.10
CA ASP A 164 0.20 -18.89 -0.29
C ASP A 164 0.13 -19.25 -1.78
N LEU A 165 -1.04 -19.63 -2.27
CA LEU A 165 -1.33 -19.76 -3.69
C LEU A 165 -1.25 -18.37 -4.34
N PRO A 166 -0.62 -18.24 -5.53
CA PRO A 166 -0.68 -16.99 -6.30
C PRO A 166 -2.07 -16.81 -6.92
N PHE A 167 -2.42 -15.57 -7.28
CA PHE A 167 -3.54 -15.35 -8.20
C PHE A 167 -3.27 -16.04 -9.54
N SER A 168 -4.32 -16.61 -10.16
CA SER A 168 -4.24 -17.03 -11.56
C SER A 168 -3.94 -15.81 -12.44
N PRO A 169 -2.87 -15.82 -13.25
CA PRO A 169 -2.48 -14.64 -14.01
C PRO A 169 -3.54 -14.15 -15.02
N THR A 170 -4.33 -15.07 -15.58
CA THR A 170 -5.32 -14.76 -16.64
C THR A 170 -6.74 -14.63 -16.10
N ASP A 171 -7.02 -15.21 -14.91
CA ASP A 171 -8.32 -15.17 -14.26
C ASP A 171 -8.13 -15.23 -12.73
N PRO A 172 -7.71 -14.14 -12.10
CA PRO A 172 -7.51 -14.11 -10.65
C PRO A 172 -8.84 -14.32 -9.92
N GLN A 173 -8.87 -15.30 -9.04
CA GLN A 173 -10.05 -15.66 -8.24
C GLN A 173 -10.18 -14.71 -7.04
N ILE A 174 -10.35 -13.42 -7.28
CA ILE A 174 -10.34 -12.35 -6.26
C ILE A 174 -11.41 -12.53 -5.18
N SER A 175 -12.56 -13.15 -5.51
CA SER A 175 -13.64 -13.43 -4.57
C SER A 175 -13.29 -14.53 -3.54
N GLN A 176 -12.23 -15.29 -3.76
CA GLN A 176 -11.77 -16.34 -2.84
C GLN A 176 -10.89 -15.81 -1.71
N VAL A 177 -10.45 -14.53 -1.78
CA VAL A 177 -9.63 -13.93 -0.73
C VAL A 177 -10.42 -13.86 0.58
N ARG A 178 -9.88 -14.48 1.63
CA ARG A 178 -10.53 -14.56 2.95
C ARG A 178 -10.57 -13.19 3.65
N ALA A 179 -11.69 -12.88 4.28
CA ALA A 179 -11.92 -11.55 4.85
C ALA A 179 -11.09 -11.27 6.13
N ASP A 180 -10.91 -12.28 7.00
CA ASP A 180 -10.27 -12.08 8.31
C ASP A 180 -8.75 -12.11 8.25
N PHE A 181 -8.21 -13.00 7.43
CA PHE A 181 -6.79 -13.08 7.13
C PHE A 181 -6.67 -13.27 5.61
N PRO A 182 -6.25 -12.26 4.87
CA PRO A 182 -6.41 -12.22 3.43
C PRO A 182 -5.39 -13.12 2.71
N VAL A 183 -5.71 -14.41 2.63
CA VAL A 183 -5.02 -15.48 1.89
C VAL A 183 -6.03 -16.26 1.05
N LEU A 184 -5.57 -17.09 0.13
CA LEU A 184 -6.39 -18.01 -0.67
C LEU A 184 -6.51 -19.37 -0.01
N SER A 185 -5.41 -19.91 0.56
CA SER A 185 -5.38 -21.24 1.19
C SER A 185 -5.56 -21.17 2.71
N PRO A 186 -6.50 -21.95 3.29
CA PRO A 186 -6.64 -22.11 4.74
C PRO A 186 -5.38 -22.67 5.41
N GLU A 187 -4.66 -23.56 4.73
CA GLU A 187 -3.44 -24.18 5.24
C GLU A 187 -2.33 -23.14 5.39
N SER A 188 -2.17 -22.26 4.40
CA SER A 188 -1.23 -21.14 4.46
C SER A 188 -1.55 -20.19 5.63
N GLU A 189 -2.84 -19.91 5.87
CA GLU A 189 -3.28 -19.10 7.01
C GLU A 189 -2.78 -19.68 8.34
N ILE A 190 -2.99 -20.98 8.57
CA ILE A 190 -2.60 -21.64 9.83
C ILE A 190 -1.08 -21.52 10.05
N MET A 191 -0.29 -21.83 9.02
CA MET A 191 1.17 -21.78 9.10
C MET A 191 1.67 -20.35 9.30
N MET A 192 1.13 -19.37 8.57
CA MET A 192 1.51 -17.97 8.66
C MET A 192 1.18 -17.38 10.04
N ARG A 193 -0.01 -17.68 10.58
CA ARG A 193 -0.40 -17.25 11.92
C ARG A 193 0.56 -17.76 12.98
N ARG A 194 0.94 -19.05 12.91
CA ARG A 194 1.90 -19.65 13.81
C ARG A 194 3.27 -18.96 13.73
N ALA A 195 3.76 -18.68 12.52
CA ALA A 195 5.04 -18.00 12.33
C ALA A 195 5.05 -16.58 12.92
N VAL A 196 3.92 -15.86 12.87
CA VAL A 196 3.77 -14.55 13.53
C VAL A 196 3.78 -14.67 15.04
N GLU A 197 3.11 -15.69 15.60
CA GLU A 197 3.09 -15.97 17.04
C GLU A 197 4.49 -16.33 17.55
N ASP A 198 5.21 -17.17 16.81
CA ASP A 198 6.59 -17.55 17.14
C ASP A 198 7.52 -16.32 17.13
N ALA A 199 7.40 -15.44 16.14
CA ALA A 199 8.16 -14.19 16.10
C ALA A 199 7.83 -13.29 17.30
N LYS A 200 6.54 -13.17 17.64
CA LYS A 200 6.08 -12.39 18.81
C LYS A 200 6.64 -12.93 20.12
N MET A 201 6.64 -14.27 20.32
CA MET A 201 7.22 -14.91 21.52
C MET A 201 8.72 -14.67 21.62
N GLN A 202 9.41 -14.54 20.48
CA GLN A 202 10.83 -14.24 20.41
C GLN A 202 11.16 -12.74 20.49
N ALA A 203 10.15 -11.88 20.73
CA ALA A 203 10.27 -10.42 20.75
C ALA A 203 10.85 -9.85 19.42
N ASP A 204 10.58 -10.52 18.30
CA ASP A 204 11.06 -10.24 16.96
C ASP A 204 9.92 -9.91 15.99
N SER A 205 10.22 -9.72 14.73
CA SER A 205 9.23 -9.42 13.68
C SER A 205 9.54 -10.15 12.38
N VAL A 206 8.50 -10.33 11.56
CA VAL A 206 8.59 -10.96 10.23
C VAL A 206 7.98 -10.06 9.16
N GLY A 207 8.52 -10.17 7.96
CA GLY A 207 8.02 -9.52 6.75
C GLY A 207 7.22 -10.47 5.88
N GLY A 208 6.88 -10.01 4.67
CA GLY A 208 6.18 -10.83 3.68
C GLY A 208 5.95 -10.10 2.37
N ILE A 209 5.14 -10.68 1.52
CA ILE A 209 4.80 -10.19 0.19
C ILE A 209 3.28 -10.09 0.07
N VAL A 210 2.80 -8.95 -0.38
CA VAL A 210 1.41 -8.74 -0.78
C VAL A 210 1.34 -8.85 -2.29
N GLU A 211 0.45 -9.70 -2.81
CA GLU A 211 0.09 -9.76 -4.23
C GLU A 211 -1.23 -9.02 -4.43
N CYS A 212 -1.31 -8.23 -5.51
CA CYS A 212 -2.48 -7.45 -5.86
C CYS A 212 -2.86 -7.71 -7.31
N ALA A 213 -4.14 -7.90 -7.57
CA ALA A 213 -4.74 -8.03 -8.89
C ALA A 213 -5.69 -6.87 -9.15
N VAL A 214 -5.64 -6.33 -10.39
CA VAL A 214 -6.63 -5.40 -10.91
C VAL A 214 -7.27 -6.04 -12.13
N THR A 215 -8.59 -6.19 -12.09
CA THR A 215 -9.38 -6.74 -13.19
C THR A 215 -10.27 -5.68 -13.83
N GLY A 216 -10.74 -5.90 -15.05
CA GLY A 216 -11.64 -4.97 -15.74
C GLY A 216 -10.96 -3.73 -16.33
N LEU A 217 -9.63 -3.69 -16.37
CA LEU A 217 -8.91 -2.57 -16.99
C LEU A 217 -9.11 -2.56 -18.51
N PRO A 218 -9.41 -1.39 -19.11
CA PRO A 218 -9.37 -1.26 -20.56
C PRO A 218 -7.92 -1.36 -21.09
N VAL A 219 -7.78 -1.70 -22.37
CA VAL A 219 -6.51 -1.51 -23.08
C VAL A 219 -6.26 -0.02 -23.24
N GLY A 220 -5.04 0.44 -22.94
CA GLY A 220 -4.63 1.80 -23.29
C GLY A 220 -4.31 2.73 -22.11
N LEU A 221 -4.41 2.28 -20.85
CA LEU A 221 -3.99 3.12 -19.71
C LEU A 221 -2.46 3.12 -19.60
N GLY A 222 -1.92 4.28 -19.32
CA GLY A 222 -0.48 4.50 -19.20
C GLY A 222 0.13 5.04 -20.48
N GLU A 223 1.43 5.28 -20.44
CA GLU A 223 2.22 5.91 -21.48
C GLU A 223 3.53 5.13 -21.66
N PRO A 224 4.21 5.24 -22.80
CA PRO A 224 5.54 4.66 -22.93
C PRO A 224 6.55 5.33 -21.98
N MET A 225 7.62 4.60 -21.67
CA MET A 225 8.76 5.05 -20.86
C MET A 225 8.36 5.50 -19.45
N PHE A 226 8.52 6.78 -19.10
CA PHE A 226 8.41 7.30 -17.74
C PHE A 226 6.98 7.46 -17.23
N GLY A 227 5.99 7.52 -18.12
CA GLY A 227 4.57 7.59 -17.79
C GLY A 227 3.89 6.22 -17.70
N GLY A 228 4.64 5.12 -17.82
CA GLY A 228 4.12 3.76 -17.81
C GLY A 228 3.46 3.37 -16.50
N MET A 229 2.50 2.43 -16.60
CA MET A 229 1.73 1.97 -15.43
C MET A 229 2.60 1.34 -14.36
N GLU A 230 3.63 0.58 -14.73
CA GLU A 230 4.59 0.02 -13.76
C GLU A 230 5.27 1.13 -12.96
N GLY A 231 5.75 2.19 -13.63
CA GLY A 231 6.41 3.32 -12.99
C GLY A 231 5.47 4.09 -12.04
N ARG A 232 4.24 4.34 -12.47
CA ARG A 232 3.21 5.04 -11.68
C ARG A 232 2.83 4.24 -10.43
N ILE A 233 2.54 2.96 -10.59
CA ILE A 233 2.18 2.08 -9.47
C ILE A 233 3.39 1.89 -8.55
N ALA A 234 4.57 1.62 -9.08
CA ALA A 234 5.78 1.46 -8.27
C ALA A 234 6.07 2.71 -7.43
N GLN A 235 5.92 3.92 -8.00
CA GLN A 235 6.16 5.17 -7.29
C GLN A 235 5.30 5.31 -6.03
N ILE A 236 4.00 5.05 -6.11
CA ILE A 236 3.11 5.17 -4.95
C ILE A 236 3.29 3.99 -3.98
N VAL A 237 3.52 2.77 -4.48
CA VAL A 237 3.75 1.59 -3.65
C VAL A 237 5.06 1.70 -2.86
N TYR A 238 6.15 2.22 -3.45
CA TYR A 238 7.39 2.53 -2.71
C TYR A 238 7.21 3.67 -1.70
N GLY A 239 6.17 4.50 -1.84
CA GLY A 239 5.76 5.48 -0.82
C GLY A 239 5.19 4.84 0.46
N ILE A 240 4.79 3.57 0.41
CA ILE A 240 4.30 2.83 1.59
C ILE A 240 5.51 2.48 2.47
N PRO A 241 5.52 2.85 3.78
CA PRO A 241 6.58 2.46 4.68
C PRO A 241 6.79 0.94 4.71
N ALA A 242 8.05 0.52 4.78
CA ALA A 242 8.55 -0.86 4.78
C ALA A 242 8.56 -1.57 3.42
N VAL A 243 8.04 -1.04 2.35
CA VAL A 243 8.20 -1.61 1.00
C VAL A 243 9.67 -1.59 0.60
N LYS A 244 10.16 -2.71 0.05
CA LYS A 244 11.55 -2.91 -0.39
C LYS A 244 11.68 -3.51 -1.78
N GLY A 245 10.58 -3.97 -2.37
CA GLY A 245 10.54 -4.52 -3.72
C GLY A 245 9.15 -4.43 -4.31
N VAL A 246 9.08 -4.23 -5.63
CA VAL A 246 7.86 -4.29 -6.43
C VAL A 246 8.18 -5.05 -7.69
N GLU A 247 7.33 -5.98 -8.08
CA GLU A 247 7.43 -6.70 -9.36
C GLU A 247 6.05 -6.83 -10.01
N PHE A 248 6.03 -6.99 -11.34
CA PHE A 248 4.82 -7.13 -12.16
C PHE A 248 4.89 -8.44 -12.95
N GLY A 249 3.75 -9.15 -13.04
CA GLY A 249 3.67 -10.43 -13.75
C GLY A 249 4.69 -11.45 -13.27
N ALA A 250 5.51 -11.96 -14.20
CA ALA A 250 6.61 -12.89 -13.91
C ALA A 250 7.72 -12.25 -13.07
N GLY A 251 7.79 -10.90 -13.03
CA GLY A 251 8.76 -10.17 -12.21
C GLY A 251 10.21 -10.56 -12.53
N PHE A 252 11.01 -10.81 -11.49
CA PHE A 252 12.41 -11.22 -11.65
C PHE A 252 12.56 -12.58 -12.34
N HIS A 253 11.56 -13.47 -12.28
CA HIS A 253 11.59 -14.76 -12.96
C HIS A 253 11.66 -14.61 -14.50
N ALA A 254 11.15 -13.51 -15.05
CA ALA A 254 11.26 -13.24 -16.49
C ALA A 254 12.71 -13.25 -17.01
N ALA A 255 13.70 -12.92 -16.16
CA ALA A 255 15.12 -12.95 -16.52
C ALA A 255 15.69 -14.36 -16.69
N GLU A 256 14.99 -15.39 -16.21
CA GLU A 256 15.37 -16.80 -16.30
C GLU A 256 14.73 -17.49 -17.50
N LEU A 257 13.71 -16.86 -18.13
CA LEU A 257 12.94 -17.40 -19.24
C LEU A 257 13.57 -17.04 -20.60
N ARG A 258 13.33 -17.90 -21.59
CA ARG A 258 13.58 -17.56 -22.99
C ARG A 258 12.43 -16.70 -23.54
N GLY A 259 12.67 -15.92 -24.59
CA GLY A 259 11.63 -15.11 -25.22
C GLY A 259 10.39 -15.92 -25.64
N SER A 260 10.59 -17.13 -26.17
CA SER A 260 9.48 -18.04 -26.54
C SER A 260 8.69 -18.58 -25.33
N GLU A 261 9.25 -18.55 -24.13
CA GLU A 261 8.60 -18.97 -22.89
C GLU A 261 7.93 -17.79 -22.18
N ASN A 262 8.55 -16.61 -22.26
CA ASN A 262 8.06 -15.39 -21.60
C ASN A 262 6.98 -14.65 -22.40
N ASN A 263 7.02 -14.70 -23.75
CA ASN A 263 6.09 -13.96 -24.57
C ASN A 263 4.66 -14.48 -24.40
N ASP A 264 3.72 -13.54 -24.21
CA ASP A 264 2.28 -13.83 -24.05
C ASP A 264 1.61 -13.92 -25.44
N PRO A 265 1.23 -15.12 -25.94
CA PRO A 265 0.62 -15.27 -27.25
C PRO A 265 -0.78 -14.62 -27.31
N TYR A 266 -1.05 -13.88 -28.39
CA TYR A 266 -2.38 -13.31 -28.63
C TYR A 266 -3.39 -14.36 -29.09
N GLU A 267 -4.63 -14.24 -28.63
CA GLU A 267 -5.78 -15.02 -29.08
C GLU A 267 -7.00 -14.13 -29.31
N VAL A 268 -7.90 -14.58 -30.17
CA VAL A 268 -9.21 -13.94 -30.38
C VAL A 268 -10.24 -14.62 -29.48
N SER A 269 -10.87 -13.87 -28.61
CA SER A 269 -11.96 -14.33 -27.73
C SER A 269 -13.29 -13.68 -28.10
N SER A 270 -14.37 -14.11 -27.46
CA SER A 270 -15.70 -13.44 -27.56
C SER A 270 -15.70 -12.00 -27.01
N GLN A 271 -14.68 -11.63 -26.22
CA GLN A 271 -14.52 -10.30 -25.63
C GLN A 271 -13.50 -9.44 -26.39
N GLY A 272 -12.96 -9.93 -27.49
CA GLY A 272 -11.94 -9.26 -28.29
C GLY A 272 -10.57 -9.93 -28.22
N ILE A 273 -9.52 -9.18 -28.49
CA ILE A 273 -8.13 -9.66 -28.47
C ILE A 273 -7.65 -9.69 -27.01
N ARG A 274 -7.06 -10.82 -26.61
CA ARG A 274 -6.42 -11.01 -25.32
C ARG A 274 -5.16 -11.86 -25.47
N THR A 275 -4.44 -12.13 -24.39
CA THR A 275 -3.34 -13.10 -24.39
C THR A 275 -3.73 -14.40 -23.67
N SER A 276 -3.17 -15.53 -24.09
CA SER A 276 -3.43 -16.85 -23.47
C SER A 276 -2.63 -17.08 -22.18
N THR A 277 -1.54 -16.31 -22.00
CA THR A 277 -0.74 -16.22 -20.76
C THR A 277 -0.66 -14.76 -20.32
N ASN A 278 -0.04 -14.48 -19.19
CA ASN A 278 0.07 -13.11 -18.68
C ASN A 278 1.38 -12.92 -17.88
N HIS A 279 2.51 -13.29 -18.49
CA HIS A 279 3.83 -13.09 -17.89
C HIS A 279 4.18 -11.62 -17.76
N SER A 280 3.67 -10.78 -18.67
CA SER A 280 3.80 -9.32 -18.62
C SER A 280 3.01 -8.66 -17.48
N GLY A 281 2.10 -9.40 -16.83
CA GLY A 281 1.30 -8.88 -15.72
C GLY A 281 0.31 -7.79 -16.12
N GLY A 282 -0.24 -7.85 -17.35
CA GLY A 282 -1.28 -6.92 -17.82
C GLY A 282 -0.75 -5.61 -18.41
N ILE A 283 0.57 -5.45 -18.56
CA ILE A 283 1.19 -4.22 -19.03
C ILE A 283 2.23 -4.54 -20.11
N LEU A 284 2.13 -3.89 -21.27
CA LEU A 284 3.08 -3.98 -22.37
C LEU A 284 3.50 -2.58 -22.83
N GLY A 285 4.80 -2.31 -22.80
CA GLY A 285 5.34 -1.00 -23.18
C GLY A 285 4.87 0.15 -22.28
N GLY A 286 4.53 -0.13 -21.01
CA GLY A 286 3.99 0.83 -20.05
C GLY A 286 2.47 1.01 -20.13
N ILE A 287 1.78 0.28 -21.01
CA ILE A 287 0.36 0.46 -21.33
C ILE A 287 -0.41 -0.82 -20.99
N THR A 288 -1.60 -0.67 -20.37
CA THR A 288 -2.46 -1.82 -20.07
C THR A 288 -2.92 -2.52 -21.34
N ASN A 289 -2.91 -3.86 -21.33
CA ASN A 289 -3.27 -4.71 -22.48
C ASN A 289 -4.64 -5.40 -22.34
N GLY A 290 -5.44 -5.04 -21.33
CA GLY A 290 -6.76 -5.62 -21.05
C GLY A 290 -6.73 -6.93 -20.25
N MET A 291 -5.56 -7.51 -20.01
CA MET A 291 -5.39 -8.64 -19.09
C MET A 291 -5.39 -8.14 -17.63
N PRO A 292 -5.62 -9.03 -16.65
CA PRO A 292 -5.45 -8.66 -15.25
C PRO A 292 -4.07 -8.05 -14.97
N LEU A 293 -4.02 -6.91 -14.30
CA LEU A 293 -2.76 -6.35 -13.84
C LEU A 293 -2.40 -7.04 -12.52
N ILE A 294 -1.26 -7.75 -12.51
CA ILE A 294 -0.77 -8.49 -11.35
C ILE A 294 0.56 -7.88 -10.90
N LEU A 295 0.64 -7.53 -9.63
CA LEU A 295 1.87 -7.04 -9.01
C LEU A 295 2.08 -7.64 -7.62
N ARG A 296 3.34 -7.63 -7.16
CA ARG A 296 3.75 -8.02 -5.81
C ARG A 296 4.57 -6.93 -5.17
N ALA A 297 4.32 -6.69 -3.87
CA ALA A 297 5.05 -5.74 -3.05
C ALA A 297 5.68 -6.45 -1.85
N ALA A 298 7.00 -6.37 -1.71
CA ALA A 298 7.74 -6.97 -0.61
C ALA A 298 7.87 -6.00 0.55
N PHE A 299 7.48 -6.45 1.75
CA PHE A 299 7.54 -5.71 3.00
C PHE A 299 8.61 -6.28 3.90
N LYS A 300 9.57 -5.45 4.32
CA LYS A 300 10.56 -5.85 5.34
C LYS A 300 9.90 -6.03 6.71
N PRO A 301 10.51 -6.81 7.62
CA PRO A 301 10.11 -6.88 9.03
C PRO A 301 10.05 -5.50 9.68
N THR A 302 9.22 -5.34 10.70
CA THR A 302 9.13 -4.12 11.49
C THR A 302 10.46 -3.88 12.23
N PRO A 303 11.09 -2.70 12.10
CA PRO A 303 12.39 -2.44 12.72
C PRO A 303 12.31 -2.24 14.24
N SER A 304 11.14 -1.89 14.76
CA SER A 304 10.91 -1.73 16.21
C SER A 304 10.62 -3.10 16.81
N ILE A 305 11.63 -3.72 17.42
CA ILE A 305 11.55 -5.00 18.11
C ILE A 305 12.09 -4.89 19.53
N SER A 306 11.64 -5.76 20.42
CA SER A 306 12.07 -5.74 21.83
C SER A 306 13.29 -6.63 22.08
N ARG A 307 13.96 -7.12 21.03
CA ARG A 307 15.28 -7.77 21.13
C ARG A 307 16.37 -6.73 21.20
N PRO A 308 17.47 -6.96 21.94
CA PRO A 308 18.66 -6.11 21.90
C PRO A 308 19.23 -6.03 20.49
N GLN A 309 19.47 -4.82 20.01
CA GLN A 309 20.06 -4.52 18.70
C GLN A 309 21.27 -3.62 18.87
N GLN A 310 22.25 -3.76 17.98
CA GLN A 310 23.39 -2.85 17.95
C GLN A 310 22.98 -1.53 17.29
N SER A 311 23.25 -0.43 17.97
CA SER A 311 23.03 0.94 17.49
C SER A 311 24.23 1.81 17.94
N VAL A 312 24.07 3.13 17.86
CA VAL A 312 25.08 4.10 18.24
C VAL A 312 24.45 5.24 19.03
N SER A 313 25.21 5.84 19.96
CA SER A 313 24.86 7.18 20.47
C SER A 313 25.35 8.23 19.47
N LEU A 314 24.44 9.03 18.91
CA LEU A 314 24.78 10.07 17.96
C LEU A 314 25.55 11.22 18.61
N SER A 315 25.26 11.52 19.87
CA SER A 315 25.92 12.59 20.62
C SER A 315 27.37 12.24 21.00
N ASN A 316 27.64 10.97 21.31
CA ASN A 316 28.96 10.53 21.80
C ASN A 316 29.78 9.82 20.73
N GLY A 317 29.18 9.41 19.60
CA GLY A 317 29.86 8.64 18.54
C GLY A 317 30.29 7.23 18.98
N THR A 318 29.60 6.62 19.95
CA THR A 318 29.96 5.32 20.52
C THR A 318 28.92 4.23 20.20
N GLN A 319 29.38 2.99 20.13
CA GLN A 319 28.49 1.81 20.00
C GLN A 319 27.60 1.69 21.22
N GLN A 320 26.32 1.41 21.01
CA GLN A 320 25.33 1.25 22.08
C GLN A 320 24.36 0.13 21.75
N SER A 321 23.93 -0.62 22.77
CA SER A 321 22.83 -1.58 22.64
C SER A 321 21.50 -0.86 22.83
N LEU A 322 20.56 -1.12 21.92
CA LEU A 322 19.21 -0.56 21.96
C LEU A 322 18.18 -1.68 22.09
N VAL A 323 17.27 -1.53 23.05
CA VAL A 323 16.04 -2.33 23.17
C VAL A 323 14.87 -1.37 22.98
N VAL A 324 14.13 -1.49 21.88
CA VAL A 324 12.99 -0.60 21.62
C VAL A 324 11.83 -0.99 22.52
N LYS A 325 11.44 -0.06 23.40
CA LYS A 325 10.30 -0.23 24.31
C LYS A 325 9.00 0.12 23.59
N GLY A 326 7.89 -0.52 23.94
CA GLY A 326 6.57 -0.19 23.43
C GLY A 326 5.80 -1.39 22.85
N ARG A 327 4.67 -1.09 22.23
CA ARG A 327 3.77 -2.09 21.62
C ARG A 327 4.06 -2.20 20.13
N HIS A 328 4.86 -3.17 19.73
CA HIS A 328 5.28 -3.35 18.36
C HIS A 328 4.44 -4.42 17.66
N ASP A 329 4.22 -4.23 16.35
CA ASP A 329 3.60 -5.24 15.50
C ASP A 329 4.65 -6.30 15.12
N PRO A 330 4.47 -7.57 15.48
CA PRO A 330 5.36 -8.64 15.02
C PRO A 330 5.29 -8.85 13.51
N CYS A 331 4.20 -8.42 12.87
CA CYS A 331 4.03 -8.47 11.43
C CYS A 331 3.00 -7.43 10.98
N ILE A 332 3.38 -6.58 10.00
CA ILE A 332 2.50 -5.55 9.44
C ILE A 332 1.79 -6.01 8.16
N VAL A 333 2.17 -7.16 7.58
CA VAL A 333 1.73 -7.59 6.23
C VAL A 333 0.20 -7.69 6.10
N PRO A 334 -0.55 -8.27 7.04
CA PRO A 334 -2.01 -8.32 6.93
C PRO A 334 -2.68 -6.96 6.88
N ARG A 335 -2.09 -5.95 7.54
CA ARG A 335 -2.56 -4.57 7.52
C ARG A 335 -2.08 -3.80 6.28
N ALA A 336 -1.01 -4.27 5.63
CA ALA A 336 -0.49 -3.71 4.41
C ALA A 336 -1.35 -4.06 3.18
N VAL A 337 -2.12 -5.16 3.22
CA VAL A 337 -2.99 -5.58 2.11
C VAL A 337 -3.92 -4.45 1.65
N PRO A 338 -4.79 -3.85 2.48
CA PRO A 338 -5.64 -2.75 2.04
C PRO A 338 -4.86 -1.47 1.70
N VAL A 339 -3.63 -1.32 2.19
CA VAL A 339 -2.77 -0.18 1.83
C VAL A 339 -2.26 -0.31 0.39
N VAL A 340 -1.89 -1.53 -0.03
CA VAL A 340 -1.51 -1.81 -1.43
C VAL A 340 -2.70 -1.61 -2.35
N GLU A 341 -3.89 -2.13 -2.01
CA GLU A 341 -5.12 -1.87 -2.77
C GLU A 341 -5.37 -0.37 -2.94
N ALA A 342 -5.25 0.40 -1.86
CA ALA A 342 -5.44 1.85 -1.88
C ALA A 342 -4.43 2.56 -2.78
N ALA A 343 -3.15 2.21 -2.69
CA ALA A 343 -2.10 2.79 -3.51
C ALA A 343 -2.34 2.51 -5.00
N VAL A 344 -2.66 1.26 -5.34
CA VAL A 344 -2.97 0.85 -6.71
C VAL A 344 -4.23 1.56 -7.23
N ALA A 345 -5.27 1.70 -6.40
CA ALA A 345 -6.50 2.39 -6.77
C ALA A 345 -6.25 3.87 -7.13
N VAL A 346 -5.44 4.57 -6.35
CA VAL A 346 -5.05 5.96 -6.66
C VAL A 346 -4.30 6.03 -7.99
N ALA A 347 -3.34 5.13 -8.23
CA ALA A 347 -2.56 5.13 -9.46
C ALA A 347 -3.39 4.82 -10.70
N VAL A 348 -4.27 3.82 -10.61
CA VAL A 348 -5.18 3.42 -11.69
C VAL A 348 -6.19 4.52 -11.99
N TYR A 349 -6.77 5.13 -10.96
CA TYR A 349 -7.73 6.21 -11.14
C TYR A 349 -7.10 7.45 -11.78
N ASP A 350 -5.90 7.83 -11.37
CA ASP A 350 -5.13 8.93 -11.97
C ASP A 350 -4.86 8.68 -13.46
N ALA A 351 -4.40 7.47 -13.81
CA ALA A 351 -4.15 7.08 -15.20
C ALA A 351 -5.44 7.02 -16.04
N LEU A 352 -6.56 6.59 -15.45
CA LEU A 352 -7.85 6.54 -16.12
C LEU A 352 -8.37 7.94 -16.47
N LEU A 353 -8.23 8.90 -15.57
CA LEU A 353 -8.59 10.30 -15.82
C LEU A 353 -7.73 10.90 -16.94
N GLU A 354 -6.42 10.63 -16.95
CA GLU A 354 -5.51 11.08 -18.00
C GLU A 354 -5.89 10.48 -19.36
N TRP A 355 -6.12 9.17 -19.41
CA TRP A 355 -6.55 8.48 -20.63
C TRP A 355 -7.86 9.03 -21.17
N ASN A 356 -8.87 9.27 -20.30
CA ASN A 356 -10.15 9.87 -20.70
C ASN A 356 -9.98 11.29 -21.27
N ALA A 357 -9.03 12.06 -20.75
CA ALA A 357 -8.73 13.42 -21.24
C ALA A 357 -7.99 13.42 -22.59
N ARG A 358 -7.32 12.31 -22.95
CA ARG A 358 -6.47 12.20 -24.15
C ARG A 358 -6.94 11.16 -25.17
N LYS A 359 -8.16 10.64 -25.02
CA LYS A 359 -8.72 9.70 -26.01
C LYS A 359 -8.66 10.28 -27.41
N PRO A 360 -8.33 9.45 -28.43
CA PRO A 360 -8.41 9.90 -29.82
C PRO A 360 -9.78 10.45 -30.17
N ILE A 361 -9.81 11.59 -30.83
CA ILE A 361 -11.06 12.17 -31.37
C ILE A 361 -11.49 11.33 -32.57
N GLY A 362 -12.62 10.65 -32.48
CA GLY A 362 -13.11 9.75 -33.51
C GLY A 362 -12.70 8.29 -33.27
N GLY A 363 -13.00 7.76 -32.09
CA GLY A 363 -12.64 6.40 -31.69
C GLY A 363 -12.99 5.32 -32.72
N MET A 364 -12.07 4.37 -32.90
CA MET A 364 -12.33 3.10 -33.58
C MET A 364 -13.29 2.25 -32.76
#